data_d6ccffba6c4e7e05ad255cefe53ef216
#
_entry.id   d6ccffba6c4e7e05ad255cefe53ef216
#
_cell.length_a   1.000
_cell.length_b   1.000
_cell.length_c   1.000
_cell.angle_alpha   90.00
_cell.angle_beta   90.00
_cell.angle_gamma   90.00
#
_symmetry.space_group_name_H-M   'P 1'
#
loop_
_entity.id
_entity.type
_entity.pdbx_description
1 polymer ?
#
loop_
_entity_poly.entity_id
_entity_poly.type
_entity_poly.pdbx_seq_one_letter_code
_entity_poly.pdbx_strand_id
1 'polypeptide(L)'
;SPLVALMDDQVSALKQNNVSAERLHSHMTDAENKEIWNSFCNGNIKILYMSPEALMNQNKINVIKTLGIGLFVIDEAHCISKWGPGFRKDYEALSQLKEIFPNSNISAFTATADKATREDIMEKLTNSNCELVLQGFKRPNLSLSVYQKFNWKDQLLRFLSDRKGQAGIVLSLIHI
;
A
#
# COMPACT_ATOMS: atom_id res chain seq x y z
N SER A 1 2.33 -0.97 4.17
CA SER A 1 2.15 0.17 3.23
C SER A 1 3.46 0.92 3.05
N PRO A 2 3.78 1.41 1.85
CA PRO A 2 5.05 2.11 1.58
C PRO A 2 5.02 3.61 1.91
N LEU A 3 3.87 4.17 2.24
CA LEU A 3 3.67 5.60 2.44
C LEU A 3 3.22 5.90 3.87
N VAL A 4 4.04 6.65 4.61
CA VAL A 4 3.77 7.03 6.01
C VAL A 4 2.46 7.82 6.14
N ALA A 5 2.26 8.84 5.31
CA ALA A 5 1.04 9.65 5.33
C ALA A 5 -0.23 8.80 5.11
N LEU A 6 -0.18 7.81 4.22
CA LEU A 6 -1.31 6.90 4.00
C LEU A 6 -1.56 6.01 5.21
N MET A 7 -0.50 5.54 5.88
CA MET A 7 -0.66 4.78 7.13
C MET A 7 -1.32 5.62 8.22
N ASP A 8 -0.95 6.91 8.35
CA ASP A 8 -1.54 7.84 9.29
C ASP A 8 -3.05 8.03 9.06
N ASP A 9 -3.44 8.25 7.81
CA ASP A 9 -4.85 8.42 7.44
C ASP A 9 -5.66 7.13 7.69
N GLN A 10 -5.13 5.98 7.30
CA GLN A 10 -5.80 4.68 7.49
C GLN A 10 -5.96 4.34 8.98
N VAL A 11 -4.92 4.54 9.80
CA VAL A 11 -5.00 4.33 11.25
C VAL A 11 -6.00 5.28 11.89
N SER A 12 -6.01 6.54 11.49
CA SER A 12 -6.97 7.54 11.99
C SER A 12 -8.41 7.13 11.69
N ALA A 13 -8.69 6.70 10.45
CA ALA A 13 -10.00 6.22 10.05
C ALA A 13 -10.45 4.96 10.82
N LEU A 14 -9.54 4.02 11.07
CA LEU A 14 -9.81 2.83 11.87
C LEU A 14 -10.13 3.18 13.33
N LYS A 15 -9.36 4.08 13.94
CA LYS A 15 -9.61 4.55 15.32
C LYS A 15 -10.96 5.27 15.46
N GLN A 16 -11.37 6.06 14.47
CA GLN A 16 -12.70 6.68 14.44
C GLN A 16 -13.83 5.65 14.41
N ASN A 17 -13.57 4.46 13.88
CA ASN A 17 -14.50 3.34 13.88
C ASN A 17 -14.26 2.36 15.06
N ASN A 18 -13.61 2.79 16.14
CA ASN A 18 -13.30 2.01 17.33
C ASN A 18 -12.47 0.73 17.07
N VAL A 19 -11.68 0.70 16.00
CA VAL A 19 -10.74 -0.37 15.73
C VAL A 19 -9.38 -0.01 16.34
N SER A 20 -8.84 -0.90 17.17
CA SER A 20 -7.50 -0.72 17.75
C SER A 20 -6.45 -0.95 16.67
N ALA A 21 -5.97 0.13 16.08
CA ALA A 21 -4.97 0.14 15.03
C ALA A 21 -3.84 1.11 15.35
N GLU A 22 -2.61 0.76 14.99
CA GLU A 22 -1.42 1.59 15.13
C GLU A 22 -0.46 1.40 13.95
N ARG A 23 0.58 2.21 13.88
CA ARG A 23 1.62 2.18 12.87
C ARG A 23 3.01 2.29 13.48
N LEU A 24 3.99 1.71 12.81
CA LEU A 24 5.42 1.83 13.11
C LEU A 24 6.16 2.35 11.88
N HIS A 25 6.85 3.48 12.00
CA HIS A 25 7.65 4.05 10.93
C HIS A 25 8.84 4.86 11.45
N SER A 26 9.78 5.17 10.56
CA SER A 26 11.06 5.83 10.89
C SER A 26 10.94 7.29 11.34
N HIS A 27 9.81 7.96 11.14
CA HIS A 27 9.60 9.35 11.56
C HIS A 27 9.11 9.47 13.01
N MET A 28 8.81 8.35 13.66
CA MET A 28 8.44 8.30 15.07
C MET A 28 9.70 8.19 15.92
N THR A 29 9.62 8.66 17.15
CA THR A 29 10.69 8.48 18.13
C THR A 29 10.84 6.99 18.51
N ASP A 30 12.03 6.61 18.97
CA ASP A 30 12.27 5.25 19.44
C ASP A 30 11.36 4.89 20.63
N ALA A 31 11.05 5.86 21.49
CA ALA A 31 10.16 5.68 22.64
C ALA A 31 8.73 5.34 22.18
N GLU A 32 8.16 6.10 21.25
CA GLU A 32 6.83 5.85 20.67
C GLU A 32 6.77 4.49 19.96
N ASN A 33 7.76 4.20 19.11
CA ASN A 33 7.85 2.90 18.43
C ASN A 33 7.89 1.74 19.42
N LYS A 34 8.63 1.88 20.53
CA LYS A 34 8.73 0.86 21.57
C LYS A 34 7.43 0.67 22.34
N GLU A 35 6.74 1.75 22.66
CA GLU A 35 5.42 1.70 23.34
C GLU A 35 4.39 0.99 22.49
N ILE A 36 4.27 1.36 21.21
CA ILE A 36 3.35 0.73 20.26
C ILE A 36 3.70 -0.75 20.08
N TRP A 37 4.98 -1.07 19.92
CA TRP A 37 5.42 -2.45 19.80
C TRP A 37 5.05 -3.30 21.02
N ASN A 38 5.27 -2.79 22.22
CA ASN A 38 4.88 -3.49 23.45
C ASN A 38 3.37 -3.66 23.55
N SER A 39 2.60 -2.65 23.20
CA SER A 39 1.13 -2.70 23.17
C SER A 39 0.62 -3.75 22.17
N PHE A 40 1.25 -3.87 21.00
CA PHE A 40 0.96 -4.90 20.03
C PHE A 40 1.29 -6.30 20.56
N CYS A 41 2.45 -6.49 21.14
CA CYS A 41 2.87 -7.76 21.75
C CYS A 41 1.91 -8.22 22.86
N ASN A 42 1.32 -7.27 23.60
CA ASN A 42 0.33 -7.55 24.66
C ASN A 42 -1.09 -7.79 24.11
N GLY A 43 -1.29 -7.76 22.79
CA GLY A 43 -2.59 -8.02 22.15
C GLY A 43 -3.58 -6.85 22.21
N ASN A 44 -3.16 -5.67 22.65
CA ASN A 44 -4.01 -4.47 22.74
C ASN A 44 -4.25 -3.83 21.36
N ILE A 45 -3.39 -4.10 20.37
CA ILE A 45 -3.51 -3.60 19.01
C ILE A 45 -3.92 -4.76 18.10
N LYS A 46 -5.00 -4.57 17.34
CA LYS A 46 -5.54 -5.59 16.41
C LYS A 46 -4.96 -5.47 15.02
N ILE A 47 -4.65 -4.25 14.58
CA ILE A 47 -4.08 -3.97 13.26
C ILE A 47 -2.83 -3.11 13.44
N LEU A 48 -1.69 -3.62 12.99
CA LEU A 48 -0.43 -2.88 13.01
C LEU A 48 0.09 -2.64 11.60
N TYR A 49 0.20 -1.38 11.22
CA TYR A 49 0.83 -0.95 9.99
C TYR A 49 2.33 -0.82 10.17
N MET A 50 3.08 -1.33 9.22
CA MET A 50 4.54 -1.16 9.20
C MET A 50 5.10 -1.24 7.78
N SER A 51 6.32 -0.78 7.60
CA SER A 51 7.04 -0.93 6.35
C SER A 51 7.62 -2.36 6.20
N PRO A 52 7.91 -2.80 4.97
CA PRO A 52 8.53 -4.11 4.73
C PRO A 52 9.84 -4.30 5.52
N GLU A 53 10.69 -3.29 5.56
CA GLU A 53 11.97 -3.31 6.27
C GLU A 53 11.77 -3.52 7.78
N ALA A 54 10.75 -2.85 8.33
CA ALA A 54 10.42 -2.98 9.74
C ALA A 54 9.89 -4.39 10.07
N LEU A 55 9.08 -4.97 9.18
CA LEU A 55 8.55 -6.33 9.33
C LEU A 55 9.64 -7.39 9.21
N MET A 56 10.54 -7.23 8.24
CA MET A 56 11.60 -8.21 7.96
C MET A 56 12.81 -8.13 8.90
N ASN A 57 12.73 -7.30 9.94
CA ASN A 57 13.72 -7.30 11.02
C ASN A 57 13.65 -8.61 11.80
N GLN A 58 14.77 -9.32 11.92
CA GLN A 58 14.84 -10.66 12.51
C GLN A 58 14.30 -10.72 13.95
N ASN A 59 14.58 -9.71 14.78
CA ASN A 59 14.09 -9.67 16.16
C ASN A 59 12.55 -9.56 16.18
N LYS A 60 11.97 -8.76 15.28
CA LYS A 60 10.51 -8.63 15.16
C LYS A 60 9.88 -9.93 14.63
N ILE A 61 10.47 -10.56 13.62
CA ILE A 61 10.01 -11.86 13.09
C ILE A 61 9.91 -12.89 14.23
N ASN A 62 10.94 -13.00 15.06
CA ASN A 62 10.96 -13.97 16.16
C ASN A 62 9.82 -13.73 17.16
N VAL A 63 9.54 -12.47 17.48
CA VAL A 63 8.40 -12.12 18.35
C VAL A 63 7.07 -12.37 17.67
N ILE A 64 6.90 -11.93 16.42
CA ILE A 64 5.65 -12.10 15.65
C ILE A 64 5.28 -13.60 15.53
N LYS A 65 6.27 -14.48 15.36
CA LYS A 65 6.04 -15.94 15.34
C LYS A 65 5.34 -16.46 16.59
N THR A 66 5.61 -15.84 17.75
CA THR A 66 5.00 -16.27 19.02
C THR A 66 3.58 -15.72 19.21
N LEU A 67 3.21 -14.67 18.49
CA LEU A 67 1.92 -14.00 18.64
C LEU A 67 0.77 -14.65 17.85
N GLY A 68 1.07 -15.53 16.89
CA GLY A 68 0.04 -16.23 16.11
C GLY A 68 -0.75 -15.30 15.20
N ILE A 69 -0.08 -14.53 14.35
CA ILE A 69 -0.71 -13.61 13.39
C ILE A 69 -1.55 -14.38 12.37
N GLY A 70 -2.83 -14.04 12.28
CA GLY A 70 -3.77 -14.70 11.37
C GLY A 70 -3.67 -14.22 9.92
N LEU A 71 -3.31 -12.95 9.69
CA LEU A 71 -3.34 -12.35 8.36
C LEU A 71 -2.24 -11.30 8.17
N PHE A 72 -1.49 -11.42 7.09
CA PHE A 72 -0.64 -10.37 6.54
C PHE A 72 -1.33 -9.72 5.33
N VAL A 73 -1.43 -8.39 5.35
CA VAL A 73 -1.98 -7.60 4.24
C VAL A 73 -0.87 -6.80 3.61
N ILE A 74 -0.62 -7.05 2.33
CA ILE A 74 0.41 -6.35 1.55
C ILE A 74 -0.29 -5.36 0.63
N ASP A 75 -0.15 -4.09 0.94
CA ASP A 75 -0.60 -2.99 0.12
C ASP A 75 0.47 -2.63 -0.92
N GLU A 76 0.06 -2.10 -2.07
CA GLU A 76 0.94 -1.80 -3.22
C GLU A 76 1.79 -3.00 -3.64
N ALA A 77 1.18 -4.17 -3.69
CA ALA A 77 1.85 -5.44 -3.94
C ALA A 77 2.61 -5.49 -5.28
N HIS A 78 2.30 -4.58 -6.24
CA HIS A 78 3.07 -4.45 -7.48
C HIS A 78 4.54 -4.13 -7.24
N CYS A 79 4.89 -3.53 -6.07
CA CYS A 79 6.28 -3.27 -5.68
C CYS A 79 7.13 -4.55 -5.48
N ILE A 80 6.52 -5.73 -5.34
CA ILE A 80 7.22 -7.03 -5.24
C ILE A 80 7.76 -7.46 -6.60
N SER A 81 7.05 -7.11 -7.67
CA SER A 81 7.37 -7.57 -9.01
C SER A 81 8.43 -6.70 -9.68
N LYS A 82 9.45 -7.35 -10.24
CA LYS A 82 10.47 -6.69 -11.08
C LYS A 82 9.89 -6.20 -12.42
N TRP A 83 8.74 -6.72 -12.81
CA TRP A 83 8.02 -6.32 -14.02
C TRP A 83 7.10 -5.12 -13.79
N GLY A 84 6.79 -4.81 -12.53
CA GLY A 84 5.91 -3.70 -12.16
C GLY A 84 6.62 -2.34 -12.13
N PRO A 85 5.87 -1.25 -12.38
CA PRO A 85 6.40 0.11 -12.38
C PRO A 85 6.65 0.61 -10.96
N GLY A 86 7.35 0.07 -10.14
CA GLY A 86 7.54 0.51 -8.75
C GLY A 86 8.29 -0.50 -7.91
N PHE A 87 9.00 -1.41 -8.56
CA PHE A 87 9.79 -2.42 -7.87
C PHE A 87 10.63 -1.83 -6.73
N ARG A 88 10.53 -2.47 -5.56
CA ARG A 88 11.32 -2.11 -4.38
C ARG A 88 11.95 -3.36 -3.79
N LYS A 89 13.26 -3.32 -3.60
CA LYS A 89 14.02 -4.44 -3.05
C LYS A 89 13.52 -4.92 -1.69
N ASP A 90 13.06 -4.00 -0.86
CA ASP A 90 12.52 -4.32 0.47
C ASP A 90 11.19 -5.07 0.39
N TYR A 91 10.39 -4.82 -0.66
CA TYR A 91 9.17 -5.59 -0.94
C TYR A 91 9.47 -7.01 -1.42
N GLU A 92 10.57 -7.22 -2.12
CA GLU A 92 10.97 -8.57 -2.57
C GLU A 92 11.18 -9.52 -1.38
N ALA A 93 11.66 -9.01 -0.24
CA ALA A 93 11.83 -9.80 0.97
C ALA A 93 10.51 -10.35 1.54
N LEU A 94 9.36 -9.71 1.23
CA LEU A 94 8.04 -10.20 1.65
C LEU A 94 7.66 -11.54 1.00
N SER A 95 8.32 -11.96 -0.07
CA SER A 95 8.14 -13.29 -0.67
C SER A 95 8.43 -14.43 0.32
N GLN A 96 9.26 -14.17 1.34
CA GLN A 96 9.59 -15.15 2.38
C GLN A 96 8.48 -15.31 3.44
N LEU A 97 7.45 -14.45 3.45
CA LEU A 97 6.41 -14.46 4.50
C LEU A 97 5.70 -15.80 4.63
N LYS A 98 5.43 -16.48 3.51
CA LYS A 98 4.73 -17.77 3.54
C LYS A 98 5.58 -18.89 4.15
N GLU A 99 6.90 -18.85 3.96
CA GLU A 99 7.84 -19.78 4.57
C GLU A 99 8.06 -19.48 6.05
N ILE A 100 8.16 -18.19 6.38
CA ILE A 100 8.37 -17.73 7.77
C ILE A 100 7.13 -17.97 8.64
N PHE A 101 5.92 -17.76 8.06
CA PHE A 101 4.62 -17.85 8.74
C PHE A 101 3.65 -18.78 7.98
N PRO A 102 3.90 -20.09 7.97
CA PRO A 102 3.13 -21.05 7.14
C PRO A 102 1.64 -21.11 7.51
N ASN A 103 1.30 -20.80 8.75
CA ASN A 103 -0.07 -20.84 9.27
C ASN A 103 -0.84 -19.53 9.10
N SER A 104 -0.19 -18.47 8.61
CA SER A 104 -0.83 -17.18 8.38
C SER A 104 -1.37 -17.08 6.96
N ASN A 105 -2.49 -16.39 6.80
CA ASN A 105 -2.99 -16.01 5.48
C ASN A 105 -2.25 -14.78 4.96
N ILE A 106 -2.14 -14.67 3.63
CA ILE A 106 -1.58 -13.50 2.97
C ILE A 106 -2.63 -12.95 2.01
N SER A 107 -2.90 -11.65 2.09
CA SER A 107 -3.72 -10.91 1.13
C SER A 107 -2.88 -9.81 0.52
N ALA A 108 -2.91 -9.68 -0.80
CA ALA A 108 -2.15 -8.69 -1.55
C ALA A 108 -3.09 -7.79 -2.36
N PHE A 109 -2.88 -6.48 -2.25
CA PHE A 109 -3.69 -5.48 -2.93
C PHE A 109 -2.83 -4.58 -3.81
N THR A 110 -3.31 -4.28 -4.99
CA THR A 110 -2.69 -3.31 -5.88
C THR A 110 -3.72 -2.73 -6.85
N ALA A 111 -3.60 -1.45 -7.15
CA ALA A 111 -4.41 -0.79 -8.16
C ALA A 111 -3.82 -0.89 -9.57
N THR A 112 -2.52 -1.20 -9.70
CA THR A 112 -1.75 -1.08 -10.94
C THR A 112 -0.93 -2.34 -11.18
N ALA A 113 -1.55 -3.40 -11.68
CA ALA A 113 -0.84 -4.61 -12.06
C ALA A 113 -1.39 -5.15 -13.39
N ASP A 114 -0.53 -5.25 -14.38
CA ASP A 114 -0.81 -6.00 -15.60
C ASP A 114 -0.79 -7.52 -15.35
N LYS A 115 -1.05 -8.30 -16.38
CA LYS A 115 -1.11 -9.77 -16.24
C LYS A 115 0.20 -10.35 -15.75
N ALA A 116 1.34 -9.93 -16.31
CA ALA A 116 2.66 -10.46 -15.94
C ALA A 116 3.02 -10.12 -14.48
N THR A 117 2.74 -8.88 -14.08
CA THR A 117 2.94 -8.43 -12.68
C THR A 117 2.07 -9.23 -11.71
N ARG A 118 0.81 -9.50 -12.04
CA ARG A 118 -0.08 -10.31 -11.18
C ARG A 118 0.41 -11.75 -11.01
N GLU A 119 0.82 -12.38 -12.11
CA GLU A 119 1.36 -13.75 -12.10
C GLU A 119 2.63 -13.84 -11.23
N ASP A 120 3.54 -12.87 -11.34
CA ASP A 120 4.75 -12.78 -10.52
C ASP A 120 4.43 -12.56 -9.02
N ILE A 121 3.43 -11.72 -8.70
CA ILE A 121 2.97 -11.52 -7.31
C ILE A 121 2.40 -12.82 -6.73
N MET A 122 1.54 -13.50 -7.48
CA MET A 122 0.93 -14.76 -7.03
C MET A 122 1.98 -15.85 -6.79
N GLU A 123 2.94 -15.99 -7.71
CA GLU A 123 4.03 -16.94 -7.56
C GLU A 123 4.86 -16.65 -6.31
N LYS A 124 5.30 -15.40 -6.12
CA LYS A 124 6.18 -15.00 -5.02
C LYS A 124 5.54 -15.06 -3.65
N LEU A 125 4.24 -14.74 -3.54
CA LEU A 125 3.57 -14.68 -2.23
C LEU A 125 2.87 -15.97 -1.84
N THR A 126 2.43 -16.79 -2.80
CA THR A 126 1.51 -17.90 -2.52
C THR A 126 1.84 -19.18 -3.27
N ASN A 127 2.96 -19.23 -4.00
CA ASN A 127 3.29 -20.33 -4.92
C ASN A 127 2.13 -20.63 -5.88
N SER A 128 1.46 -19.57 -6.38
CA SER A 128 0.29 -19.61 -7.26
C SER A 128 -0.95 -20.31 -6.68
N ASN A 129 -0.98 -20.60 -5.39
CA ASN A 129 -2.14 -21.18 -4.70
C ASN A 129 -2.93 -20.08 -3.97
N CYS A 130 -3.69 -19.29 -4.73
CA CYS A 130 -4.51 -18.19 -4.20
C CYS A 130 -5.72 -17.92 -5.07
N GLU A 131 -6.70 -17.23 -4.50
CA GLU A 131 -7.82 -16.67 -5.23
C GLU A 131 -7.44 -15.29 -5.81
N LEU A 132 -7.68 -15.08 -7.09
CA LEU A 132 -7.47 -13.82 -7.77
C LEU A 132 -8.80 -13.09 -7.99
N VAL A 133 -8.97 -11.95 -7.33
CA VAL A 133 -10.14 -11.08 -7.51
C VAL A 133 -9.74 -9.88 -8.37
N LEU A 134 -10.37 -9.74 -9.54
CA LEU A 134 -10.14 -8.63 -10.45
C LEU A 134 -11.37 -7.74 -10.52
N GLN A 135 -11.21 -6.46 -10.19
CA GLN A 135 -12.20 -5.44 -10.46
C GLN A 135 -11.84 -4.69 -11.75
N GLY A 136 -12.82 -4.48 -12.62
CA GLY A 136 -12.60 -3.76 -13.87
C GLY A 136 -12.23 -2.30 -13.62
N PHE A 137 -11.36 -1.75 -14.48
CA PHE A 137 -10.96 -0.33 -14.45
C PHE A 137 -12.04 0.63 -14.95
N LYS A 138 -13.16 0.11 -15.45
CA LYS A 138 -14.20 0.92 -16.06
C LYS A 138 -14.93 1.76 -15.01
N ARG A 139 -14.73 3.05 -15.06
CA ARG A 139 -15.42 4.04 -14.22
C ARG A 139 -16.33 4.87 -15.09
N PRO A 140 -17.62 4.55 -15.20
CA PRO A 140 -18.54 5.19 -16.14
C PRO A 140 -18.77 6.68 -15.84
N ASN A 141 -18.47 7.10 -14.61
CA ASN A 141 -18.56 8.50 -14.17
C ASN A 141 -17.31 9.34 -14.48
N LEU A 142 -16.25 8.74 -15.05
CA LEU A 142 -15.03 9.47 -15.44
C LEU A 142 -14.92 9.53 -16.97
N SER A 143 -14.71 10.74 -17.46
CA SER A 143 -14.43 11.00 -18.88
C SER A 143 -12.94 11.30 -19.04
N LEU A 144 -12.27 10.55 -19.91
CA LEU A 144 -10.89 10.76 -20.26
C LEU A 144 -10.79 11.39 -21.66
N SER A 145 -10.08 12.52 -21.75
CA SER A 145 -9.85 13.20 -23.03
C SER A 145 -8.36 13.52 -23.19
N VAL A 146 -7.84 13.32 -24.38
CA VAL A 146 -6.44 13.59 -24.71
C VAL A 146 -6.40 14.60 -25.85
N TYR A 147 -5.66 15.65 -25.69
CA TYR A 147 -5.49 16.70 -26.69
C TYR A 147 -4.00 16.88 -27.01
N GLN A 148 -3.72 17.18 -28.27
CA GLN A 148 -2.36 17.56 -28.67
C GLN A 148 -1.98 18.88 -27.96
N LYS A 149 -0.80 18.93 -27.39
CA LYS A 149 -0.31 20.11 -26.66
C LYS A 149 0.06 21.21 -27.64
N PHE A 150 -0.70 22.29 -27.63
CA PHE A 150 -0.44 23.52 -28.37
C PHE A 150 -0.90 24.69 -27.48
N ASN A 151 -0.01 25.66 -27.19
CA ASN A 151 -0.29 26.75 -26.28
C ASN A 151 -1.06 26.29 -25.01
N TRP A 152 -0.42 25.44 -24.19
CA TRP A 152 -1.04 24.73 -23.08
C TRP A 152 -1.73 25.65 -22.06
N LYS A 153 -1.25 26.90 -21.91
CA LYS A 153 -1.84 27.88 -20.99
C LYS A 153 -3.25 28.23 -21.43
N ASP A 154 -3.44 28.56 -22.72
CA ASP A 154 -4.74 28.89 -23.27
C ASP A 154 -5.67 27.67 -23.30
N GLN A 155 -5.13 26.49 -23.61
CA GLN A 155 -5.91 25.24 -23.52
C GLN A 155 -6.43 25.01 -22.10
N LEU A 156 -5.57 25.17 -21.09
CA LEU A 156 -5.96 25.02 -19.69
C LEU A 156 -7.00 26.08 -19.26
N LEU A 157 -6.76 27.34 -19.62
CA LEU A 157 -7.71 28.41 -19.29
C LEU A 157 -9.10 28.20 -19.91
N ARG A 158 -9.15 27.76 -21.16
CA ARG A 158 -10.43 27.39 -21.81
C ARG A 158 -11.11 26.24 -21.11
N PHE A 159 -10.36 25.17 -20.79
CA PHE A 159 -10.90 24.02 -20.05
C PHE A 159 -11.47 24.41 -18.68
N LEU A 160 -10.82 25.34 -17.98
CA LEU A 160 -11.26 25.84 -16.67
C LEU A 160 -12.44 26.80 -16.77
N SER A 161 -12.54 27.59 -17.87
CA SER A 161 -13.62 28.59 -18.04
C SER A 161 -15.01 27.94 -18.04
N ASP A 162 -15.11 26.72 -18.56
CA ASP A 162 -16.36 25.97 -18.63
C ASP A 162 -16.70 25.25 -17.30
N ARG A 163 -15.81 25.34 -16.30
CA ARG A 163 -15.89 24.62 -15.02
C ARG A 163 -15.78 25.54 -13.82
N LYS A 164 -16.25 26.78 -13.93
CA LYS A 164 -16.25 27.75 -12.84
C LYS A 164 -16.97 27.20 -11.61
N GLY A 165 -16.35 27.34 -10.45
CA GLY A 165 -16.90 26.86 -9.18
C GLY A 165 -16.73 25.36 -8.93
N GLN A 166 -16.09 24.62 -9.83
CA GLN A 166 -15.75 23.22 -9.61
C GLN A 166 -14.31 23.10 -9.07
N ALA A 167 -14.07 22.14 -8.17
CA ALA A 167 -12.74 21.79 -7.73
C ALA A 167 -11.99 21.02 -8.82
N GLY A 168 -10.66 21.22 -8.93
CA GLY A 168 -9.83 20.52 -9.91
C GLY A 168 -8.39 20.38 -9.44
N ILE A 169 -7.67 19.42 -10.00
CA ILE A 169 -6.25 19.19 -9.74
C ILE A 169 -5.50 19.32 -11.07
N VAL A 170 -4.45 20.13 -11.11
CA VAL A 170 -3.56 20.25 -12.25
C VAL A 170 -2.22 19.62 -11.88
N LEU A 171 -1.82 18.59 -12.63
CA LEU A 171 -0.53 17.92 -12.48
C LEU A 171 0.37 18.24 -13.68
N SER A 172 1.62 18.55 -13.41
CA SER A 172 2.65 18.75 -14.43
C SER A 172 3.87 17.90 -14.13
N LEU A 173 4.39 17.21 -15.16
CA LEU A 173 5.64 16.45 -15.08
C LEU A 173 6.88 17.33 -15.37
N ILE A 174 6.66 18.58 -15.80
CA ILE A 174 7.71 19.55 -16.08
C ILE A 174 7.51 20.70 -15.10
N HIS A 175 8.56 21.10 -14.41
CA HIS A 175 8.50 22.25 -13.52
C HIS A 175 7.94 23.47 -14.28
N ILE A 176 6.92 24.03 -13.71
CA ILE A 176 6.32 25.27 -14.18
C ILE A 176 7.20 26.43 -13.72
#